data_bbbd8b4b5edc6c99d7d1d64ac75386fe
#
_entry.id   bbbd8b4b5edc6c99d7d1d64ac75386fe
#
_cell.length_a   1.000
_cell.length_b   1.000
_cell.length_c   1.000
_cell.angle_alpha   90.00
_cell.angle_beta   90.00
_cell.angle_gamma   90.00
#
_symmetry.space_group_name_H-M   'P 1'
#
loop_
_entity.id
_entity.type
_entity.pdbx_description
1 polymer ?
#
loop_
_entity_poly.entity_id
_entity_poly.type
_entity_poly.pdbx_seq_one_letter_code
_entity_poly.pdbx_strand_id
1 'polypeptide(L)'
;VLIPNDYKWYYDWFKEDATCPNDVQQVLDALQDGDEIEVYVNSPGGVIDVGSEIYTLLRNYKDRVKIYITGEACSAASIVAMAGHCEMSPTALMMVHCVSTYADGNHSDMEHTA
;
A
#
# COMPACT_ATOMS: atom_id res chain seq x y z
N VAL A 1 4.05 3.57 6.87
CA VAL A 1 4.98 2.67 6.18
C VAL A 1 4.35 1.30 6.04
N LEU A 2 4.53 0.67 4.89
CA LEU A 2 4.02 -0.68 4.63
C LEU A 2 5.09 -1.71 4.96
N ILE A 3 4.76 -2.65 5.83
CA ILE A 3 5.70 -3.63 6.38
C ILE A 3 5.09 -5.04 6.32
N PRO A 4 5.94 -6.09 6.28
CA PRO A 4 5.46 -7.46 6.44
C PRO A 4 4.86 -7.70 7.82
N ASN A 5 3.97 -8.70 7.91
CA ASN A 5 3.33 -9.07 9.18
C ASN A 5 4.34 -9.37 10.28
N ASP A 6 5.46 -10.00 9.92
CA ASP A 6 6.47 -10.46 10.87
C ASP A 6 7.19 -9.31 11.60
N TYR A 7 7.14 -8.10 11.04
CA TYR A 7 7.80 -6.94 11.62
C TYR A 7 6.85 -6.02 12.38
N LYS A 8 5.55 -6.34 12.43
CA LYS A 8 4.58 -5.46 13.09
C LYS A 8 4.90 -5.24 14.56
N TRP A 9 5.33 -6.28 15.26
CA TRP A 9 5.71 -6.18 16.67
C TRP A 9 6.82 -5.17 16.92
N TYR A 10 7.77 -5.08 16.01
CA TYR A 10 8.90 -4.14 16.12
C TYR A 10 8.39 -2.68 16.08
N TYR A 11 7.52 -2.38 15.09
CA TYR A 11 6.97 -1.04 14.94
C TYR A 11 6.04 -0.68 16.09
N ASP A 12 5.26 -1.62 16.58
CA ASP A 12 4.40 -1.40 17.75
C ASP A 12 5.22 -1.14 18.99
N TRP A 13 6.32 -1.86 19.18
CA TRP A 13 7.22 -1.68 20.31
C TRP A 13 7.82 -0.28 20.34
N PHE A 14 8.26 0.22 19.18
CA PHE A 14 8.83 1.56 19.06
C PHE A 14 7.78 2.65 18.84
N LYS A 15 6.50 2.30 18.82
CA LYS A 15 5.38 3.22 18.62
C LYS A 15 5.49 3.99 17.30
N GLU A 16 5.96 3.32 16.26
CA GLU A 16 6.05 3.88 14.91
C GLU A 16 4.86 3.42 14.07
N ASP A 17 4.34 4.33 13.24
CA ASP A 17 3.20 4.03 12.37
C ASP A 17 3.61 3.09 11.24
N ALA A 18 2.91 1.97 11.15
CA ALA A 18 3.12 1.01 10.09
C ALA A 18 1.86 0.18 9.86
N THR A 19 1.68 -0.27 8.63
CA THR A 19 0.56 -1.11 8.24
C THR A 19 1.10 -2.39 7.62
N CYS A 20 0.60 -3.52 8.09
CA CYS A 20 0.91 -4.83 7.53
C CYS A 20 -0.35 -5.44 6.89
N PRO A 21 -0.21 -6.47 6.05
CA PRO A 21 -1.37 -7.10 5.41
C PRO A 21 -2.42 -7.61 6.41
N ASN A 22 -2.01 -8.11 7.56
CA ASN A 22 -2.95 -8.58 8.58
C ASN A 22 -3.84 -7.47 9.12
N ASP A 23 -3.35 -6.24 9.20
CA ASP A 23 -4.17 -5.10 9.62
C ASP A 23 -5.34 -4.90 8.68
N VAL A 24 -5.09 -5.00 7.37
CA VAL A 24 -6.13 -4.88 6.35
C VAL A 24 -7.06 -6.08 6.38
N GLN A 25 -6.52 -7.29 6.51
CA GLN A 25 -7.31 -8.51 6.54
C GLN A 25 -8.31 -8.51 7.71
N GLN A 26 -7.91 -8.00 8.87
CA GLN A 26 -8.80 -7.90 10.03
C GLN A 26 -10.01 -7.01 9.74
N VAL A 27 -9.80 -5.89 9.04
CA VAL A 27 -10.90 -5.01 8.65
C VAL A 27 -11.83 -5.71 7.66
N LEU A 28 -11.26 -6.39 6.67
CA LEU A 28 -12.03 -7.11 5.66
C LEU A 28 -12.85 -8.24 6.27
N ASP A 29 -12.29 -8.96 7.25
CA ASP A 29 -12.98 -10.05 7.92
C ASP A 29 -14.18 -9.56 8.74
N ALA A 30 -14.18 -8.31 9.16
CA ALA A 30 -15.25 -7.71 9.93
C ALA A 30 -16.36 -7.08 9.06
N LEU A 31 -16.21 -7.10 7.74
CA LEU A 31 -17.21 -6.52 6.83
C LEU A 31 -18.51 -7.30 6.85
N GLN A 32 -19.61 -6.54 6.79
CA GLN A 32 -20.96 -7.08 6.64
C GLN A 32 -21.52 -6.68 5.28
N ASP A 33 -22.63 -7.30 4.89
CA ASP A 33 -23.28 -6.98 3.62
C ASP A 33 -23.66 -5.50 3.57
N GLY A 34 -23.29 -4.85 2.47
CA GLY A 34 -23.59 -3.44 2.26
C GLY A 34 -22.56 -2.46 2.82
N ASP A 35 -21.58 -2.94 3.58
CA ASP A 35 -20.52 -2.06 4.10
C ASP A 35 -19.61 -1.57 2.98
N GLU A 36 -19.20 -0.31 3.08
CA GLU A 36 -18.16 0.25 2.23
C GLU A 36 -16.85 0.35 3.00
N ILE A 37 -15.74 0.26 2.27
CA ILE A 37 -14.41 0.39 2.84
C ILE A 37 -13.82 1.73 2.40
N GLU A 38 -13.46 2.56 3.35
CA GLU A 38 -12.74 3.80 3.08
C GLU A 38 -11.28 3.60 3.47
N VAL A 39 -10.39 3.85 2.53
CA VAL A 39 -8.94 3.71 2.75
C VAL A 39 -8.30 5.09 2.63
N TYR A 40 -7.78 5.58 3.72
CA TYR A 40 -7.07 6.87 3.75
C TYR A 40 -5.58 6.58 3.63
N VAL A 41 -4.98 7.12 2.59
CA VAL A 41 -3.58 6.87 2.27
C VAL A 41 -2.76 8.14 2.51
N ASN A 42 -1.77 8.01 3.37
CA ASN A 42 -0.75 9.02 3.56
C ASN A 42 0.54 8.28 3.93
N SER A 43 1.30 7.90 2.93
CA SER A 43 2.44 7.01 3.14
C SER A 43 3.54 7.24 2.11
N PRO A 44 4.80 7.25 2.55
CA PRO A 44 5.96 7.28 1.64
C PRO A 44 6.20 5.94 0.95
N GLY A 45 5.47 4.90 1.34
CA GLY A 45 5.64 3.57 0.78
C GLY A 45 6.09 2.54 1.80
N GLY A 46 7.00 1.71 1.39
CA GLY A 46 7.53 0.60 2.17
C GLY A 46 7.87 -0.57 1.28
N VAL A 47 7.62 -1.78 1.74
CA VAL A 47 7.93 -2.99 0.99
C VAL A 47 6.93 -3.15 -0.17
N ILE A 48 7.45 -3.27 -1.38
CA ILE A 48 6.63 -3.36 -2.59
C ILE A 48 5.69 -4.57 -2.56
N ASP A 49 6.20 -5.72 -2.14
CA ASP A 49 5.39 -6.95 -2.07
C ASP A 49 4.22 -6.79 -1.11
N VAL A 50 4.40 -6.03 -0.04
CA VAL A 50 3.34 -5.73 0.91
C VAL A 50 2.27 -4.84 0.25
N GLY A 51 2.68 -3.84 -0.50
CA GLY A 51 1.75 -3.00 -1.26
C GLY A 51 0.93 -3.83 -2.24
N SER A 52 1.56 -4.74 -2.96
CA SER A 52 0.90 -5.65 -3.89
C SER A 52 -0.08 -6.58 -3.18
N GLU A 53 0.28 -7.11 -2.04
CA GLU A 53 -0.58 -7.99 -1.25
C GLU A 53 -1.83 -7.24 -0.75
N ILE A 54 -1.65 -6.04 -0.21
CA ILE A 54 -2.77 -5.22 0.26
C ILE A 54 -3.67 -4.83 -0.91
N TYR A 55 -3.09 -4.46 -2.05
CA TYR A 55 -3.86 -4.21 -3.27
C TYR A 55 -4.74 -5.40 -3.62
N THR A 56 -4.18 -6.60 -3.61
CA THR A 56 -4.89 -7.83 -3.97
C THR A 56 -6.04 -8.11 -2.99
N LEU A 57 -5.80 -7.93 -1.70
CA LEU A 57 -6.84 -8.09 -0.69
C LEU A 57 -8.00 -7.12 -0.92
N LEU A 58 -7.71 -5.85 -1.14
CA LEU A 58 -8.72 -4.82 -1.37
C LEU A 58 -9.43 -5.01 -2.71
N ARG A 59 -8.73 -5.49 -3.72
CA ARG A 59 -9.26 -5.66 -5.06
C ARG A 59 -10.42 -6.64 -5.13
N ASN A 60 -10.47 -7.60 -4.22
CA ASN A 60 -11.60 -8.54 -4.10
C ASN A 60 -12.91 -7.82 -3.74
N TYR A 61 -12.82 -6.61 -3.21
CA TYR A 61 -13.96 -5.80 -2.79
C TYR A 61 -14.04 -4.48 -3.56
N LYS A 62 -13.50 -4.40 -4.77
CA LYS A 62 -13.27 -3.16 -5.51
C LYS A 62 -14.48 -2.22 -5.60
N ASP A 63 -15.68 -2.78 -5.76
CA ASP A 63 -16.91 -1.99 -5.88
C ASP A 63 -17.34 -1.36 -4.55
N ARG A 64 -16.72 -1.81 -3.45
CA ARG A 64 -16.99 -1.34 -2.09
C ARG A 64 -15.82 -0.55 -1.51
N VAL A 65 -14.73 -0.39 -2.28
CA VAL A 65 -13.51 0.27 -1.82
C VAL A 65 -13.42 1.67 -2.41
N LYS A 66 -13.24 2.65 -1.53
CA LYS A 66 -12.95 4.03 -1.90
C LYS A 66 -11.63 4.43 -1.26
N ILE A 67 -10.74 4.98 -2.08
CA ILE A 67 -9.40 5.38 -1.67
C ILE A 67 -9.33 6.89 -1.63
N TYR A 68 -8.78 7.43 -0.55
CA TYR A 68 -8.56 8.87 -0.41
C TYR A 68 -7.08 9.12 -0.11
N ILE A 69 -6.39 9.79 -1.02
CA ILE A 69 -5.01 10.19 -0.80
C ILE A 69 -5.03 11.54 -0.11
N THR A 70 -4.68 11.56 1.17
CA THR A 70 -4.78 12.76 2.00
C THR A 70 -3.49 13.57 2.05
N GLY A 71 -2.36 12.94 1.85
CA GLY A 71 -1.07 13.60 1.85
C GLY A 71 -0.22 13.10 0.69
N GLU A 72 0.29 11.89 0.81
CA GLU A 72 1.07 11.28 -0.25
C GLU A 72 0.78 9.79 -0.39
N ALA A 73 0.97 9.28 -1.60
CA ALA A 73 0.94 7.86 -1.89
C ALA A 73 2.13 7.56 -2.80
N CYS A 74 3.24 7.19 -2.21
CA CYS A 74 4.49 6.99 -2.92
C CYS A 74 4.88 5.53 -2.98
N SER A 75 5.47 5.08 -4.08
CA SER A 75 6.02 3.74 -4.24
C SER A 75 4.97 2.66 -3.93
N ALA A 76 5.21 1.79 -2.94
CA ALA A 76 4.28 0.72 -2.54
C ALA A 76 2.88 1.25 -2.21
N ALA A 77 2.78 2.43 -1.61
CA ALA A 77 1.49 3.03 -1.28
C ALA A 77 0.71 3.45 -2.53
N SER A 78 1.38 3.79 -3.63
CA SER A 78 0.70 4.09 -4.89
C SER A 78 0.04 2.85 -5.48
N ILE A 79 0.59 1.67 -5.24
CA ILE A 79 -0.01 0.40 -5.67
C ILE A 79 -1.32 0.18 -4.91
N VAL A 80 -1.32 0.39 -3.60
CA VAL A 80 -2.53 0.28 -2.77
C VAL A 80 -3.60 1.25 -3.26
N ALA A 81 -3.22 2.45 -3.64
CA ALA A 81 -4.16 3.49 -4.10
C ALA A 81 -4.90 3.11 -5.39
N MET A 82 -4.43 2.13 -6.14
CA MET A 82 -5.09 1.65 -7.36
C MET A 82 -6.15 0.58 -7.11
N ALA A 83 -6.39 0.19 -5.87
CA ALA A 83 -7.27 -0.93 -5.55
C ALA A 83 -8.76 -0.63 -5.72
N GLY A 84 -9.16 0.62 -5.80
CA GLY A 84 -10.54 1.02 -5.97
C GLY A 84 -10.67 2.43 -6.51
N HIS A 85 -11.87 2.99 -6.43
CA HIS A 85 -12.08 4.39 -6.81
C HIS A 85 -11.21 5.28 -5.92
N CYS A 86 -10.40 6.13 -6.54
CA CYS A 86 -9.39 6.94 -5.84
C CYS A 86 -9.66 8.42 -6.02
N GLU A 87 -9.69 9.14 -4.93
CA GLU A 87 -9.76 10.59 -4.90
C GLU A 87 -8.53 11.14 -4.19
N MET A 88 -8.05 12.30 -4.62
CA MET A 88 -6.88 12.95 -4.04
C MET A 88 -7.27 14.30 -3.46
N SER A 89 -6.72 14.64 -2.30
CA SER A 89 -6.74 16.01 -1.81
C SER A 89 -6.08 16.94 -2.83
N PRO A 90 -6.51 18.20 -2.96
CA PRO A 90 -5.88 19.12 -3.92
C PRO A 90 -4.38 19.33 -3.73
N THR A 91 -3.87 19.09 -2.55
CA THR A 91 -2.43 19.22 -2.25
C THR A 91 -1.72 17.89 -2.12
N ALA A 92 -2.42 16.79 -2.36
CA ALA A 92 -1.82 15.45 -2.24
C ALA A 92 -0.90 15.15 -3.41
N LEU A 93 0.04 14.26 -3.16
CA LEU A 93 1.04 13.82 -4.12
C LEU A 93 0.94 12.32 -4.31
N MET A 94 0.99 11.87 -5.55
CA MET A 94 1.13 10.46 -5.88
C MET A 94 2.39 10.27 -6.69
N MET A 95 3.26 9.38 -6.24
CA MET A 95 4.52 9.11 -6.91
C MET A 95 4.63 7.62 -7.22
N VAL A 96 4.70 7.31 -8.50
CA VAL A 96 4.96 5.97 -9.00
C VAL A 96 6.33 6.00 -9.64
N HIS A 97 7.20 5.10 -9.25
CA HIS A 97 8.52 5.00 -9.83
C HIS A 97 8.90 3.54 -10.03
N CYS A 98 9.90 3.33 -10.89
CA CYS A 98 10.40 2.00 -11.15
C CYS A 98 10.95 1.35 -9.89
N VAL A 99 10.61 0.08 -9.70
CA VAL A 99 11.22 -0.71 -8.64
C VAL A 99 12.68 -0.94 -8.98
N SER A 100 13.57 -0.53 -8.08
CA SER A 100 14.99 -0.81 -8.23
C SER A 100 15.39 -1.83 -7.18
N THR A 101 16.10 -2.85 -7.61
CA THR A 101 16.74 -3.79 -6.71
C THR A 101 18.23 -3.56 -6.77
N TYR A 102 18.90 -3.83 -5.66
CA TYR A 102 20.35 -3.79 -5.68
C TYR A 102 20.85 -4.94 -6.55
N ALA A 103 21.53 -4.58 -7.62
CA ALA A 103 22.12 -5.55 -8.52
C ALA A 103 23.54 -5.12 -8.81
N ASP A 104 24.52 -6.01 -8.60
CA ASP A 104 25.89 -5.80 -9.03
C ASP A 104 26.03 -6.05 -10.51
N GLY A 105 24.92 -6.08 -11.20
CA GLY A 105 24.87 -6.37 -12.59
C GLY A 105 25.19 -5.16 -13.44
N ASN A 106 25.14 -5.38 -14.73
CA ASN A 106 25.31 -4.34 -15.71
C ASN A 106 23.98 -3.59 -15.91
N HIS A 107 24.02 -2.61 -16.81
CA HIS A 107 22.88 -1.78 -17.13
C HIS A 107 21.64 -2.60 -17.59
N SER A 108 21.86 -3.68 -18.32
CA SER A 108 20.76 -4.52 -18.79
C SER A 108 20.00 -5.17 -17.65
N ASP A 109 20.70 -5.60 -16.62
CA ASP A 109 20.05 -6.22 -15.45
C ASP A 109 19.17 -5.20 -14.73
N MET A 110 19.61 -3.97 -14.66
CA MET A 110 18.84 -2.87 -14.05
C MET A 110 17.59 -2.55 -14.87
N GLU A 111 17.69 -2.58 -16.18
CA GLU A 111 16.54 -2.34 -17.05
C GLU A 111 15.48 -3.42 -16.89
N HIS A 112 15.86 -4.65 -16.69
CA HIS A 112 14.92 -5.75 -16.50
C HIS A 112 14.21 -5.70 -15.16
N THR A 113 14.76 -5.03 -14.16
CA THR A 113 14.12 -4.84 -12.87
C THR A 113 13.15 -3.65 -12.83
N ALA A 114 13.26 -2.78 -13.76
CA ALA A 114 12.39 -1.59 -13.84
C ALA A 114 10.99 -1.93 -14.47
#